data_47735a1f430fa96fe6b090ae32f2e5dd
#
_entry.id   47735a1f430fa96fe6b090ae32f2e5dd
#
_cell.length_a   1.000
_cell.length_b   1.000
_cell.length_c   1.000
_cell.angle_alpha   90.00
_cell.angle_beta   90.00
_cell.angle_gamma   90.00
#
_symmetry.space_group_name_H-M   'P 1'
#
loop_
_entity.id
_entity.type
_entity.pdbx_description
1 polymer ?
#
loop_
_entity_poly.entity_id
_entity_poly.type
_entity_poly.pdbx_seq_one_letter_code
_entity_poly.pdbx_strand_id
1 'polypeptide(L)'
;AGEGYDLDEGIAIAEVLSKHGDILHVSTGHHQILAASMVTHPSMFLPDGVNVKYAAEIKKHVDIPVATVGALTDPAMMEEIIASGQADIVELGRQSLADPDLPNKARAGQDEEIDKCMRCSACFGSGGSTRIFQCAINPVIGHELEYRNMPLPAIQKKVLVAGGGVGGMEAAITAAKRGHTVILCEKTGRLGGTLRCEEHVSFKKHLDEYLNRQAMRCEKHPNIEVRLNTAVTPEL
;
A
#
# COMPACT_ATOMS: atom_id res chain seq x y z
N ALA A 1 -18.86 -20.41 14.39
CA ALA A 1 -17.49 -20.83 14.55
C ALA A 1 -17.57 -22.29 14.97
N GLY A 2 -16.66 -23.11 14.72
CA GLY A 2 -16.70 -24.57 14.95
C GLY A 2 -15.88 -25.33 13.91
N GLU A 3 -15.31 -24.61 12.95
CA GLU A 3 -14.44 -25.19 11.94
C GLU A 3 -13.06 -24.51 12.08
N GLY A 4 -12.03 -25.26 12.45
CA GLY A 4 -10.68 -24.81 12.66
C GLY A 4 -10.30 -24.82 14.15
N TYR A 5 -9.04 -24.58 14.43
CA TYR A 5 -8.48 -24.52 15.79
C TYR A 5 -8.51 -23.11 16.36
N ASP A 6 -8.58 -23.00 17.67
CA ASP A 6 -8.47 -21.74 18.41
C ASP A 6 -7.02 -21.37 18.73
N LEU A 7 -6.81 -20.32 19.53
CA LEU A 7 -5.48 -19.86 19.86
C LEU A 7 -4.72 -20.85 20.76
N ASP A 8 -5.40 -21.51 21.68
CA ASP A 8 -4.76 -22.47 22.62
C ASP A 8 -4.24 -23.69 21.86
N GLU A 9 -5.05 -24.21 20.92
CA GLU A 9 -4.61 -25.27 20.02
C GLU A 9 -3.49 -24.79 19.07
N GLY A 10 -3.57 -23.53 18.59
CA GLY A 10 -2.53 -22.90 17.80
C GLY A 10 -1.19 -22.79 18.55
N ILE A 11 -1.21 -22.49 19.84
CA ILE A 11 -0.03 -22.48 20.71
C ILE A 11 0.56 -23.89 20.83
N ALA A 12 -0.26 -24.90 21.10
CA ALA A 12 0.20 -26.28 21.22
C ALA A 12 0.85 -26.78 19.91
N ILE A 13 0.28 -26.39 18.74
CA ILE A 13 0.87 -26.68 17.43
C ILE A 13 2.22 -25.96 17.27
N ALA A 14 2.31 -24.68 17.67
CA ALA A 14 3.53 -23.88 17.56
C ALA A 14 4.66 -24.46 18.43
N GLU A 15 4.37 -24.94 19.66
CA GLU A 15 5.33 -25.62 20.53
C GLU A 15 5.91 -26.90 19.91
N VAL A 16 5.11 -27.63 19.14
CA VAL A 16 5.59 -28.82 18.41
C VAL A 16 6.45 -28.39 17.22
N LEU A 17 5.96 -27.43 16.40
CA LEU A 17 6.63 -26.98 15.19
C LEU A 17 7.98 -26.29 15.51
N SER A 18 8.07 -25.58 16.63
CA SER A 18 9.30 -24.88 17.04
C SER A 18 10.51 -25.80 17.25
N LYS A 19 10.26 -27.10 17.49
CA LYS A 19 11.32 -28.12 17.63
C LYS A 19 11.91 -28.57 16.28
N HIS A 20 11.28 -28.18 15.17
CA HIS A 20 11.59 -28.66 13.83
C HIS A 20 11.80 -27.54 12.81
N GLY A 21 11.52 -26.29 13.18
CA GLY A 21 11.68 -25.12 12.35
C GLY A 21 12.59 -24.08 12.97
N ASP A 22 13.11 -23.18 12.16
CA ASP A 22 13.99 -22.08 12.58
C ASP A 22 13.23 -20.75 12.80
N ILE A 23 12.04 -20.62 12.22
CA ILE A 23 11.18 -19.45 12.31
C ILE A 23 9.73 -19.91 12.26
N LEU A 24 8.86 -19.29 13.06
CA LEU A 24 7.41 -19.46 12.96
C LEU A 24 6.77 -18.25 12.28
N HIS A 25 6.11 -18.47 11.14
CA HIS A 25 5.23 -17.49 10.50
C HIS A 25 3.82 -17.63 11.07
N VAL A 26 3.33 -16.59 11.74
CA VAL A 26 1.99 -16.57 12.34
C VAL A 26 1.05 -15.76 11.47
N SER A 27 0.08 -16.46 10.89
CA SER A 27 -1.03 -15.93 10.12
C SER A 27 -2.35 -16.43 10.74
N THR A 28 -3.48 -15.86 10.34
CA THR A 28 -4.79 -16.25 10.86
C THR A 28 -5.80 -16.44 9.75
N GLY A 29 -6.87 -17.17 10.06
CA GLY A 29 -8.00 -17.37 9.15
C GLY A 29 -7.82 -18.54 8.19
N HIS A 30 -8.72 -18.63 7.23
CA HIS A 30 -8.82 -19.76 6.32
C HIS A 30 -9.44 -19.33 4.97
N HIS A 31 -8.86 -19.75 3.85
CA HIS A 31 -9.28 -19.29 2.53
C HIS A 31 -10.64 -19.84 2.06
N GLN A 32 -11.06 -21.00 2.54
CA GLN A 32 -12.30 -21.65 2.09
C GLN A 32 -13.54 -21.03 2.74
N ILE A 33 -13.38 -20.34 3.87
CA ILE A 33 -14.48 -19.69 4.58
C ILE A 33 -14.35 -18.18 4.41
N LEU A 34 -15.30 -17.53 3.73
CA LEU A 34 -15.25 -16.12 3.39
C LEU A 34 -14.98 -15.22 4.62
N ALA A 35 -15.71 -15.46 5.71
CA ALA A 35 -15.53 -14.68 6.94
C ALA A 35 -14.13 -14.85 7.55
N ALA A 36 -13.54 -16.04 7.48
CA ALA A 36 -12.20 -16.32 7.95
C ALA A 36 -11.13 -15.78 6.98
N SER A 37 -11.38 -15.78 5.68
CA SER A 37 -10.46 -15.20 4.68
C SER A 37 -10.30 -13.69 4.84
N MET A 38 -11.31 -13.01 5.39
CA MET A 38 -11.24 -11.57 5.69
C MET A 38 -10.25 -11.24 6.82
N VAL A 39 -9.91 -12.19 7.67
CA VAL A 39 -8.87 -12.03 8.72
C VAL A 39 -7.50 -12.42 8.18
N THR A 40 -7.43 -13.42 7.30
CA THR A 40 -6.18 -13.78 6.59
C THR A 40 -5.67 -12.62 5.76
N HIS A 41 -6.60 -11.93 5.06
CA HIS A 41 -6.29 -10.77 4.24
C HIS A 41 -7.06 -9.54 4.74
N PRO A 42 -6.67 -8.95 5.88
CA PRO A 42 -7.46 -7.90 6.52
C PRO A 42 -7.77 -6.77 5.54
N SER A 43 -9.08 -6.53 5.33
CA SER A 43 -9.57 -5.46 4.47
C SER A 43 -9.51 -4.11 5.21
N MET A 44 -9.89 -3.03 4.51
CA MET A 44 -9.94 -1.68 5.10
C MET A 44 -10.90 -1.56 6.29
N PHE A 45 -11.84 -2.49 6.46
CA PHE A 45 -12.82 -2.48 7.56
C PHE A 45 -12.27 -3.04 8.88
N LEU A 46 -11.09 -3.66 8.87
CA LEU A 46 -10.43 -4.17 10.07
C LEU A 46 -9.30 -3.22 10.51
N PRO A 47 -8.94 -3.21 11.81
CA PRO A 47 -7.81 -2.40 12.28
C PRO A 47 -6.49 -2.80 11.64
N ASP A 48 -5.52 -1.87 11.66
CA ASP A 48 -4.14 -2.18 11.29
C ASP A 48 -3.54 -3.15 12.32
N GLY A 49 -2.67 -4.05 11.86
CA GLY A 49 -1.99 -5.01 12.74
C GLY A 49 -2.92 -6.00 13.45
N VAL A 50 -4.13 -6.25 12.95
CA VAL A 50 -5.17 -7.06 13.60
C VAL A 50 -4.70 -8.45 14.05
N ASN A 51 -3.69 -9.00 13.39
CA ASN A 51 -3.15 -10.35 13.64
C ASN A 51 -1.95 -10.35 14.59
N VAL A 52 -1.36 -9.20 14.92
CA VAL A 52 -0.15 -9.08 15.76
C VAL A 52 -0.35 -9.75 17.13
N LYS A 53 -1.52 -9.61 17.71
CA LYS A 53 -1.86 -10.22 19.02
C LYS A 53 -1.67 -11.75 19.08
N TYR A 54 -1.88 -12.43 17.96
CA TYR A 54 -1.70 -13.89 17.89
C TYR A 54 -0.21 -14.26 17.83
N ALA A 55 0.59 -13.53 17.07
CA ALA A 55 2.04 -13.70 17.07
C ALA A 55 2.63 -13.39 18.44
N ALA A 56 2.19 -12.31 19.08
CA ALA A 56 2.64 -11.91 20.41
C ALA A 56 2.31 -12.95 21.49
N GLU A 57 1.17 -13.63 21.39
CA GLU A 57 0.85 -14.70 22.32
C GLU A 57 1.67 -15.95 22.07
N ILE A 58 1.74 -16.43 20.83
CA ILE A 58 2.54 -17.60 20.43
C ILE A 58 4.02 -17.42 20.82
N LYS A 59 4.56 -16.23 20.65
CA LYS A 59 5.96 -15.91 20.98
C LYS A 59 6.32 -16.16 22.44
N LYS A 60 5.37 -16.12 23.37
CA LYS A 60 5.61 -16.42 24.80
C LYS A 60 5.85 -17.90 25.07
N HIS A 61 5.54 -18.77 24.10
CA HIS A 61 5.55 -20.23 24.25
C HIS A 61 6.63 -20.93 23.41
N VAL A 62 7.41 -20.16 22.62
CA VAL A 62 8.46 -20.72 21.74
C VAL A 62 9.75 -19.93 21.88
N ASP A 63 10.89 -20.60 21.64
CA ASP A 63 12.22 -20.00 21.74
C ASP A 63 12.80 -19.57 20.38
N ILE A 64 12.12 -19.89 19.29
CA ILE A 64 12.54 -19.49 17.94
C ILE A 64 11.87 -18.17 17.49
N PRO A 65 12.46 -17.43 16.53
CA PRO A 65 11.88 -16.19 16.04
C PRO A 65 10.45 -16.37 15.50
N VAL A 66 9.59 -15.41 15.83
CA VAL A 66 8.20 -15.36 15.40
C VAL A 66 7.97 -14.19 14.45
N ALA A 67 7.45 -14.50 13.27
CA ALA A 67 7.05 -13.52 12.27
C ALA A 67 5.55 -13.24 12.33
N THR A 68 5.15 -11.99 12.14
CA THR A 68 3.75 -11.55 12.07
C THR A 68 3.41 -10.93 10.72
N VAL A 69 2.18 -11.15 10.25
CA VAL A 69 1.65 -10.60 9.00
C VAL A 69 0.21 -10.13 9.19
N GLY A 70 -0.20 -9.12 8.44
CA GLY A 70 -1.61 -8.72 8.34
C GLY A 70 -1.87 -7.24 8.63
N ALA A 71 -2.21 -6.50 7.58
CA ALA A 71 -2.52 -5.07 7.64
C ALA A 71 -1.42 -4.21 8.27
N LEU A 72 -0.16 -4.51 7.94
CA LEU A 72 1.01 -3.75 8.36
C LEU A 72 1.43 -2.85 7.20
N THR A 73 1.31 -1.52 7.39
CA THR A 73 1.54 -0.52 6.35
C THR A 73 2.34 0.68 6.85
N ASP A 74 2.50 0.81 8.17
CA ASP A 74 3.14 1.95 8.82
C ASP A 74 4.47 1.53 9.46
N PRO A 75 5.62 2.13 9.07
CA PRO A 75 6.92 1.81 9.67
C PRO A 75 6.98 2.01 11.18
N ALA A 76 6.34 3.06 11.71
CA ALA A 76 6.33 3.31 13.15
C ALA A 76 5.61 2.20 13.92
N MET A 77 4.48 1.69 13.38
CA MET A 77 3.81 0.52 13.95
C MET A 77 4.68 -0.74 13.88
N MET A 78 5.38 -0.94 12.76
CA MET A 78 6.26 -2.10 12.58
C MET A 78 7.42 -2.07 13.59
N GLU A 79 8.03 -0.89 13.79
CA GLU A 79 9.07 -0.69 14.79
C GLU A 79 8.55 -0.97 16.21
N GLU A 80 7.36 -0.47 16.56
CA GLU A 80 6.75 -0.70 17.86
C GLU A 80 6.50 -2.19 18.13
N ILE A 81 6.06 -2.95 17.12
CA ILE A 81 5.86 -4.40 17.22
C ILE A 81 7.15 -5.12 17.59
N ILE A 82 8.26 -4.74 16.94
CA ILE A 82 9.58 -5.34 17.20
C ILE A 82 10.13 -4.87 18.56
N ALA A 83 10.12 -3.56 18.81
CA ALA A 83 10.69 -2.96 20.01
C ALA A 83 9.98 -3.42 21.30
N SER A 84 8.66 -3.61 21.23
CA SER A 84 7.86 -4.14 22.36
C SER A 84 7.92 -5.67 22.50
N GLY A 85 8.61 -6.36 21.60
CA GLY A 85 8.76 -7.81 21.64
C GLY A 85 7.51 -8.61 21.26
N GLN A 86 6.56 -8.00 20.54
CA GLN A 86 5.35 -8.71 20.08
C GLN A 86 5.63 -9.70 18.95
N ALA A 87 6.64 -9.41 18.13
CA ALA A 87 7.18 -10.31 17.12
C ALA A 87 8.67 -10.00 16.90
N ASP A 88 9.39 -10.89 16.22
CA ASP A 88 10.80 -10.69 15.83
C ASP A 88 10.92 -10.22 14.38
N ILE A 89 9.92 -10.54 13.56
CA ILE A 89 9.91 -10.25 12.13
C ILE A 89 8.52 -9.71 11.75
N VAL A 90 8.51 -8.66 10.93
CA VAL A 90 7.31 -8.11 10.32
C VAL A 90 7.30 -8.47 8.83
N GLU A 91 6.21 -9.07 8.36
CA GLU A 91 6.06 -9.50 6.99
C GLU A 91 5.04 -8.65 6.21
N LEU A 92 5.42 -8.30 4.99
CA LEU A 92 4.66 -7.43 4.11
C LEU A 92 4.20 -8.17 2.85
N GLY A 93 2.90 -8.39 2.69
CA GLY A 93 2.31 -8.89 1.45
C GLY A 93 1.84 -7.75 0.55
N ARG A 94 0.55 -7.39 0.66
CA ARG A 94 -0.07 -6.33 -0.18
C ARG A 94 0.60 -4.96 -0.08
N GLN A 95 1.25 -4.66 1.03
CA GLN A 95 2.03 -3.42 1.17
C GLN A 95 3.21 -3.39 0.18
N SER A 96 3.89 -4.50 -0.03
CA SER A 96 4.96 -4.59 -1.03
C SER A 96 4.45 -4.49 -2.47
N LEU A 97 3.16 -4.84 -2.72
CA LEU A 97 2.53 -4.58 -4.01
C LEU A 97 2.21 -3.09 -4.20
N ALA A 98 1.83 -2.39 -3.13
CA ALA A 98 1.52 -0.97 -3.17
C ALA A 98 2.79 -0.11 -3.28
N ASP A 99 3.80 -0.42 -2.49
CA ASP A 99 5.09 0.27 -2.46
C ASP A 99 6.22 -0.73 -2.15
N PRO A 100 6.88 -1.28 -3.16
CA PRO A 100 7.98 -2.23 -2.97
C PRO A 100 9.22 -1.59 -2.33
N ASP A 101 9.33 -0.27 -2.37
CA ASP A 101 10.47 0.47 -1.83
C ASP A 101 10.28 0.94 -0.38
N LEU A 102 9.19 0.52 0.28
CA LEU A 102 8.90 0.87 1.68
C LEU A 102 10.11 0.65 2.61
N PRO A 103 10.83 -0.50 2.58
CA PRO A 103 11.94 -0.71 3.51
C PRO A 103 13.09 0.28 3.32
N ASN A 104 13.37 0.69 2.08
CA ASN A 104 14.42 1.68 1.79
C ASN A 104 13.98 3.08 2.19
N LYS A 105 12.73 3.46 1.93
CA LYS A 105 12.15 4.74 2.35
C LYS A 105 12.16 4.87 3.87
N ALA A 106 11.69 3.84 4.59
CA ALA A 106 11.71 3.82 6.05
C ALA A 106 13.15 3.94 6.60
N ARG A 107 14.11 3.20 6.03
CA ARG A 107 15.52 3.32 6.41
C ARG A 107 16.10 4.73 6.19
N ALA A 108 15.61 5.42 5.17
CA ALA A 108 16.02 6.79 4.85
C ALA A 108 15.26 7.87 5.64
N GLY A 109 14.30 7.50 6.50
CA GLY A 109 13.42 8.44 7.22
C GLY A 109 12.46 9.20 6.30
N GLN A 110 12.03 8.56 5.21
CA GLN A 110 11.13 9.12 4.20
C GLN A 110 9.73 8.50 4.29
N ASP A 111 9.21 8.35 5.49
CA ASP A 111 7.95 7.66 5.76
C ASP A 111 6.75 8.33 5.07
N GLU A 112 6.81 9.66 4.89
CA GLU A 112 5.79 10.44 4.18
C GLU A 112 5.73 10.10 2.67
N GLU A 113 6.79 9.53 2.09
CA GLU A 113 6.84 9.13 0.68
C GLU A 113 6.31 7.69 0.46
N ILE A 114 5.95 6.97 1.52
CA ILE A 114 5.46 5.60 1.43
C ILE A 114 4.00 5.58 1.00
N ASP A 115 3.70 4.91 -0.11
CA ASP A 115 2.34 4.65 -0.55
C ASP A 115 1.74 3.46 0.23
N LYS A 116 0.96 3.77 1.26
CA LYS A 116 0.35 2.76 2.14
C LYS A 116 -0.76 2.00 1.42
N CYS A 117 -0.74 0.67 1.51
CA CYS A 117 -1.77 -0.19 0.93
C CYS A 117 -3.16 0.18 1.44
N MET A 118 -4.10 0.45 0.53
CA MET A 118 -5.49 0.79 0.87
C MET A 118 -6.31 -0.39 1.40
N ARG A 119 -5.77 -1.60 1.37
CA ARG A 119 -6.47 -2.84 1.76
C ARG A 119 -7.81 -3.05 1.02
N CYS A 120 -7.90 -2.52 -0.20
CA CYS A 120 -9.08 -2.58 -1.07
C CYS A 120 -9.26 -3.94 -1.74
N SER A 121 -8.27 -4.82 -1.66
CA SER A 121 -8.25 -6.18 -2.24
C SER A 121 -8.38 -6.23 -3.78
N ALA A 122 -8.18 -5.12 -4.50
CA ALA A 122 -8.19 -5.09 -5.97
C ALA A 122 -7.17 -6.07 -6.58
N CYS A 123 -6.01 -6.26 -5.94
CA CYS A 123 -4.98 -7.20 -6.38
C CYS A 123 -5.45 -8.65 -6.40
N PHE A 124 -6.33 -9.07 -5.49
CA PHE A 124 -6.91 -10.42 -5.52
C PHE A 124 -7.91 -10.60 -6.65
N GLY A 125 -8.74 -9.61 -6.91
CA GLY A 125 -9.72 -9.65 -8.00
C GLY A 125 -9.05 -9.73 -9.37
N SER A 126 -8.00 -8.93 -9.60
CA SER A 126 -7.26 -8.93 -10.86
C SER A 126 -6.42 -10.21 -11.04
N GLY A 127 -5.72 -10.66 -9.99
CA GLY A 127 -4.90 -11.88 -10.03
C GLY A 127 -5.72 -13.13 -10.40
N GLY A 128 -6.96 -13.22 -9.93
CA GLY A 128 -7.87 -14.32 -10.27
C GLY A 128 -8.35 -14.31 -11.73
N SER A 129 -8.56 -13.14 -12.32
CA SER A 129 -9.13 -12.99 -13.67
C SER A 129 -8.09 -12.91 -14.78
N THR A 130 -6.99 -12.19 -14.56
CA THR A 130 -6.00 -11.90 -15.60
C THR A 130 -4.65 -12.60 -15.40
N ARG A 131 -4.45 -13.27 -14.25
CA ARG A 131 -3.16 -13.84 -13.79
C ARG A 131 -2.04 -12.80 -13.61
N ILE A 132 -2.35 -11.51 -13.69
CA ILE A 132 -1.43 -10.41 -13.42
C ILE A 132 -2.00 -9.64 -12.25
N PHE A 133 -1.20 -9.47 -11.21
CA PHE A 133 -1.60 -8.62 -10.09
C PHE A 133 -1.70 -7.16 -10.55
N GLN A 134 -2.74 -6.48 -10.07
CA GLN A 134 -2.92 -5.05 -10.26
C GLN A 134 -3.10 -4.39 -8.90
N CYS A 135 -2.61 -3.18 -8.75
CA CYS A 135 -2.80 -2.41 -7.54
C CYS A 135 -3.56 -1.12 -7.86
N ALA A 136 -4.49 -0.73 -6.99
CA ALA A 136 -5.27 0.50 -7.19
C ALA A 136 -4.41 1.77 -7.15
N ILE A 137 -3.23 1.72 -6.53
CA ILE A 137 -2.34 2.88 -6.33
C ILE A 137 -0.93 2.69 -6.90
N ASN A 138 -0.58 1.50 -7.37
CA ASN A 138 0.70 1.26 -8.01
C ASN A 138 0.47 0.82 -9.46
N PRO A 139 0.59 1.74 -10.44
CA PRO A 139 0.36 1.43 -11.84
C PRO A 139 1.48 0.60 -12.48
N VAL A 140 2.63 0.44 -11.79
CA VAL A 140 3.82 -0.23 -12.32
C VAL A 140 3.78 -1.74 -12.12
N ILE A 141 2.97 -2.21 -11.14
CA ILE A 141 2.91 -3.62 -10.80
C ILE A 141 2.56 -4.51 -12.00
N GLY A 142 3.37 -5.54 -12.21
CA GLY A 142 3.26 -6.44 -13.38
C GLY A 142 3.89 -5.89 -14.66
N HIS A 143 4.38 -4.64 -14.64
CA HIS A 143 5.03 -3.95 -15.75
C HIS A 143 6.41 -3.38 -15.36
N GLU A 144 7.00 -3.88 -14.28
CA GLU A 144 8.22 -3.31 -13.69
C GLU A 144 9.40 -3.31 -14.69
N LEU A 145 9.52 -4.34 -15.52
CA LEU A 145 10.58 -4.43 -16.51
C LEU A 145 10.37 -3.44 -17.67
N GLU A 146 9.12 -3.22 -18.07
CA GLU A 146 8.78 -2.25 -19.11
C GLU A 146 9.10 -0.83 -18.63
N TYR A 147 8.68 -0.48 -17.42
CA TYR A 147 8.95 0.83 -16.83
C TYR A 147 10.44 1.07 -16.56
N ARG A 148 11.16 0.06 -16.07
CA ARG A 148 12.61 0.15 -15.81
C ARG A 148 13.40 0.39 -17.09
N ASN A 149 13.02 -0.26 -18.17
CA ASN A 149 13.71 -0.22 -19.47
C ASN A 149 13.12 0.81 -20.43
N MET A 150 12.14 1.60 -19.98
CA MET A 150 11.50 2.60 -20.83
C MET A 150 12.50 3.68 -21.23
N PRO A 151 12.77 3.90 -22.54
CA PRO A 151 13.74 4.90 -22.96
C PRO A 151 13.25 6.29 -22.59
N LEU A 152 14.20 7.18 -22.28
CA LEU A 152 13.88 8.59 -22.16
C LEU A 152 13.42 9.13 -23.52
N PRO A 153 12.48 10.08 -23.54
CA PRO A 153 12.00 10.66 -24.78
C PRO A 153 13.12 11.41 -25.50
N ALA A 154 13.22 11.23 -26.81
CA ALA A 154 14.22 11.92 -27.65
C ALA A 154 14.05 13.45 -27.61
N ILE A 155 12.84 13.93 -27.36
CA ILE A 155 12.49 15.36 -27.32
C ILE A 155 11.66 15.64 -26.07
N GLN A 156 12.11 16.61 -25.29
CA GLN A 156 11.30 17.17 -24.21
C GLN A 156 10.10 17.93 -24.79
N LYS A 157 8.94 17.67 -24.23
CA LYS A 157 7.69 18.32 -24.63
C LYS A 157 7.12 19.12 -23.46
N LYS A 158 6.31 20.12 -23.79
CA LYS A 158 5.38 20.74 -22.87
C LYS A 158 4.06 19.96 -22.93
N VAL A 159 3.63 19.43 -21.79
CA VAL A 159 2.45 18.57 -21.69
C VAL A 159 1.40 19.30 -20.87
N LEU A 160 0.21 19.48 -21.42
CA LEU A 160 -0.95 19.99 -20.70
C LEU A 160 -1.80 18.80 -20.23
N VAL A 161 -2.07 18.74 -18.92
CA VAL A 161 -2.94 17.75 -18.31
C VAL A 161 -4.21 18.43 -17.83
N ALA A 162 -5.35 18.01 -18.37
CA ALA A 162 -6.66 18.56 -18.04
C ALA A 162 -7.34 17.71 -16.97
N GLY A 163 -7.43 18.25 -15.76
CA GLY A 163 -8.06 17.63 -14.59
C GLY A 163 -7.04 17.06 -13.59
N GLY A 164 -7.16 17.52 -12.34
CA GLY A 164 -6.29 17.15 -11.23
C GLY A 164 -6.82 15.98 -10.39
N GLY A 165 -7.60 15.07 -10.98
CA GLY A 165 -7.96 13.79 -10.36
C GLY A 165 -6.79 12.82 -10.31
N VAL A 166 -6.98 11.61 -9.76
CA VAL A 166 -5.92 10.60 -9.60
C VAL A 166 -5.21 10.32 -10.92
N GLY A 167 -5.96 10.09 -12.01
CA GLY A 167 -5.37 9.83 -13.31
C GLY A 167 -4.56 11.01 -13.86
N GLY A 168 -5.03 12.25 -13.65
CA GLY A 168 -4.31 13.44 -14.09
C GLY A 168 -3.04 13.69 -13.25
N MET A 169 -3.10 13.52 -11.94
CA MET A 169 -1.91 13.62 -11.08
C MET A 169 -0.85 12.59 -11.48
N GLU A 170 -1.25 11.32 -11.69
CA GLU A 170 -0.33 10.26 -12.11
C GLU A 170 0.26 10.52 -13.48
N ALA A 171 -0.55 10.97 -14.44
CA ALA A 171 -0.07 11.35 -15.77
C ALA A 171 0.95 12.51 -15.70
N ALA A 172 0.68 13.52 -14.86
CA ALA A 172 1.58 14.64 -14.66
C ALA A 172 2.91 14.21 -14.05
N ILE A 173 2.87 13.41 -12.98
CA ILE A 173 4.06 12.88 -12.29
C ILE A 173 4.89 12.01 -13.26
N THR A 174 4.24 11.11 -13.99
CA THR A 174 4.91 10.22 -14.96
C THR A 174 5.55 11.01 -16.07
N ALA A 175 4.86 11.98 -16.65
CA ALA A 175 5.42 12.83 -17.72
C ALA A 175 6.61 13.66 -17.22
N ALA A 176 6.51 14.22 -16.01
CA ALA A 176 7.58 15.01 -15.39
C ALA A 176 8.81 14.16 -15.06
N LYS A 177 8.63 12.96 -14.50
CA LYS A 177 9.71 11.98 -14.26
C LYS A 177 10.43 11.57 -15.56
N ARG A 178 9.74 11.59 -16.67
CA ARG A 178 10.32 11.35 -18.00
C ARG A 178 11.00 12.59 -18.61
N GLY A 179 11.08 13.69 -17.87
CA GLY A 179 11.77 14.91 -18.30
C GLY A 179 10.94 15.90 -19.08
N HIS A 180 9.63 15.71 -19.18
CA HIS A 180 8.74 16.70 -19.80
C HIS A 180 8.43 17.85 -18.84
N THR A 181 8.12 19.03 -19.38
CA THR A 181 7.52 20.12 -18.59
C THR A 181 6.01 19.96 -18.62
N VAL A 182 5.36 19.98 -17.47
CA VAL A 182 3.93 19.68 -17.34
C VAL A 182 3.19 20.90 -16.78
N ILE A 183 2.03 21.19 -17.35
CA ILE A 183 1.03 22.09 -16.78
C ILE A 183 -0.17 21.21 -16.40
N LEU A 184 -0.44 21.09 -15.11
CA LEU A 184 -1.60 20.37 -14.57
C LEU A 184 -2.69 21.37 -14.20
N CYS A 185 -3.78 21.39 -14.96
CA CYS A 185 -4.92 22.27 -14.71
C CYS A 185 -6.04 21.52 -13.99
N GLU A 186 -6.58 22.11 -12.93
CA GLU A 186 -7.75 21.63 -12.21
C GLU A 186 -8.78 22.76 -12.07
N LYS A 187 -10.03 22.46 -12.44
CA LYS A 187 -11.11 23.47 -12.41
C LYS A 187 -11.54 23.87 -11.00
N THR A 188 -11.27 23.02 -10.01
CA THR A 188 -11.57 23.29 -8.60
C THR A 188 -10.36 23.85 -7.85
N GLY A 189 -10.55 24.26 -6.60
CA GLY A 189 -9.48 24.81 -5.74
C GLY A 189 -8.52 23.78 -5.16
N ARG A 190 -8.62 22.49 -5.52
CA ARG A 190 -7.73 21.44 -4.99
C ARG A 190 -7.62 20.23 -5.89
N LEU A 191 -6.48 19.53 -5.80
CA LEU A 191 -6.24 18.26 -6.48
C LEU A 191 -6.96 17.11 -5.76
N GLY A 192 -7.13 15.97 -6.47
CA GLY A 192 -7.71 14.72 -5.98
C GLY A 192 -9.02 14.32 -6.65
N GLY A 193 -9.71 15.27 -7.27
CA GLY A 193 -10.91 15.00 -8.09
C GLY A 193 -12.06 14.38 -7.29
N THR A 194 -12.87 13.56 -7.94
CA THR A 194 -14.10 12.97 -7.40
C THR A 194 -13.88 12.12 -6.13
N LEU A 195 -12.71 11.49 -5.98
CA LEU A 195 -12.42 10.65 -4.79
C LEU A 195 -12.39 11.45 -3.49
N ARG A 196 -12.29 12.79 -3.55
CA ARG A 196 -12.42 13.67 -2.39
C ARG A 196 -13.82 13.63 -1.73
N CYS A 197 -14.84 13.11 -2.42
CA CYS A 197 -16.15 12.91 -1.81
C CYS A 197 -16.14 11.86 -0.68
N GLU A 198 -15.10 11.05 -0.59
CA GLU A 198 -14.92 10.02 0.43
C GLU A 198 -13.97 10.45 1.56
N GLU A 199 -13.56 11.70 1.60
CA GLU A 199 -12.72 12.23 2.67
C GLU A 199 -13.37 12.03 4.05
N HIS A 200 -12.50 11.78 5.04
CA HIS A 200 -12.89 11.57 6.45
C HIS A 200 -13.73 10.32 6.73
N VAL A 201 -13.88 9.43 5.76
CA VAL A 201 -14.43 8.09 6.02
C VAL A 201 -13.37 7.29 6.79
N SER A 202 -13.63 6.97 8.06
CA SER A 202 -12.66 6.44 9.02
C SER A 202 -11.90 5.20 8.55
N PHE A 203 -12.58 4.29 7.84
CA PHE A 203 -11.94 3.09 7.30
C PHE A 203 -11.23 3.33 5.94
N LYS A 204 -11.29 4.56 5.39
CA LYS A 204 -10.62 4.96 4.13
C LYS A 204 -9.45 5.94 4.36
N LYS A 205 -8.90 6.02 5.57
CA LYS A 205 -7.82 6.96 5.92
C LYS A 205 -6.62 6.90 4.95
N HIS A 206 -6.27 5.72 4.43
CA HIS A 206 -5.19 5.56 3.47
C HIS A 206 -5.51 6.17 2.09
N LEU A 207 -6.79 6.32 1.74
CA LEU A 207 -7.19 7.06 0.53
C LEU A 207 -6.89 8.55 0.70
N ASP A 208 -7.23 9.15 1.84
CA ASP A 208 -6.95 10.55 2.14
C ASP A 208 -5.43 10.81 2.13
N GLU A 209 -4.66 9.93 2.79
CA GLU A 209 -3.18 10.00 2.79
C GLU A 209 -2.61 9.92 1.37
N TYR A 210 -3.11 9.00 0.55
CA TYR A 210 -2.67 8.83 -0.84
C TYR A 210 -2.99 10.07 -1.69
N LEU A 211 -4.21 10.58 -1.63
CA LEU A 211 -4.61 11.77 -2.39
C LEU A 211 -3.78 13.00 -2.03
N ASN A 212 -3.52 13.18 -0.73
CA ASN A 212 -2.69 14.29 -0.25
C ASN A 212 -1.23 14.14 -0.70
N ARG A 213 -0.68 12.92 -0.65
CA ARG A 213 0.68 12.65 -1.12
C ARG A 213 0.82 12.87 -2.62
N GLN A 214 -0.12 12.41 -3.43
CA GLN A 214 -0.09 12.65 -4.88
C GLN A 214 -0.20 14.15 -5.21
N ALA A 215 -1.05 14.89 -4.50
CA ALA A 215 -1.13 16.34 -4.67
C ALA A 215 0.20 17.01 -4.31
N MET A 216 0.79 16.66 -3.17
CA MET A 216 2.10 17.16 -2.73
C MET A 216 3.21 16.85 -3.75
N ARG A 217 3.23 15.64 -4.31
CA ARG A 217 4.19 15.25 -5.36
C ARG A 217 4.05 16.11 -6.60
N CYS A 218 2.81 16.42 -7.02
CA CYS A 218 2.58 17.34 -8.14
C CYS A 218 3.06 18.76 -7.84
N GLU A 219 2.73 19.28 -6.65
CA GLU A 219 3.05 20.65 -6.23
C GLU A 219 4.55 20.88 -6.00
N LYS A 220 5.26 19.87 -5.50
CA LYS A 220 6.71 19.97 -5.21
C LYS A 220 7.60 19.63 -6.40
N HIS A 221 7.06 19.00 -7.46
CA HIS A 221 7.89 18.56 -8.57
C HIS A 221 8.35 19.73 -9.46
N PRO A 222 9.66 19.94 -9.69
CA PRO A 222 10.17 21.13 -10.39
C PRO A 222 9.69 21.27 -11.83
N ASN A 223 9.28 20.18 -12.47
CA ASN A 223 8.79 20.17 -13.85
C ASN A 223 7.25 20.18 -13.94
N ILE A 224 6.53 20.37 -12.84
CA ILE A 224 5.06 20.44 -12.85
C ILE A 224 4.61 21.82 -12.35
N GLU A 225 3.88 22.53 -13.19
CA GLU A 225 3.14 23.73 -12.81
C GLU A 225 1.68 23.34 -12.55
N VAL A 226 1.23 23.48 -11.31
CA VAL A 226 -0.18 23.22 -10.92
C VAL A 226 -0.98 24.50 -11.02
N ARG A 227 -2.07 24.45 -11.81
CA ARG A 227 -3.03 25.56 -11.97
C ARG A 227 -4.39 25.14 -11.44
N LEU A 228 -4.70 25.56 -10.21
CA LEU A 228 -6.02 25.37 -9.62
C LEU A 228 -6.99 26.44 -10.13
N ASN A 229 -8.31 26.22 -9.94
CA ASN A 229 -9.39 27.07 -10.42
C ASN A 229 -9.29 27.40 -11.93
N THR A 230 -8.72 26.45 -12.71
CA THR A 230 -8.43 26.63 -14.12
C THR A 230 -9.08 25.50 -14.94
N ALA A 231 -10.15 25.82 -15.63
CA ALA A 231 -10.75 24.92 -16.62
C ALA A 231 -9.96 24.98 -17.92
N VAL A 232 -9.62 23.82 -18.48
CA VAL A 232 -8.97 23.77 -19.82
C VAL A 232 -10.00 24.00 -20.89
N THR A 233 -9.73 24.99 -21.74
CA THR A 233 -10.51 25.31 -22.94
C THR A 233 -9.61 25.24 -24.17
N PRO A 234 -10.19 25.24 -25.40
CA PRO A 234 -9.38 25.21 -26.62
C PRO A 234 -8.43 26.43 -26.79
N GLU A 235 -8.69 27.53 -26.09
CA GLU A 235 -7.91 28.77 -26.14
C GLU A 235 -6.70 28.74 -25.19
N LEU A 236 -6.65 27.80 -24.25
CA LEU A 236 -5.55 27.66 -23.29
C LEU A 236 -4.38 26.88 -23.89
#